data_3fdd18dc9739368cbbf2ab5b17b4e8e4
#
_entry.id   3fdd18dc9739368cbbf2ab5b17b4e8e4
#
_cell.length_a   1.000
_cell.length_b   1.000
_cell.length_c   1.000
_cell.angle_alpha   90.00
_cell.angle_beta   90.00
_cell.angle_gamma   90.00
#
_symmetry.space_group_name_H-M   'P 1'
#
loop_
_entity.id
_entity.type
_entity.pdbx_description
1 polymer ?
#
loop_
_entity_poly.entity_id
_entity_poly.type
_entity_poly.pdbx_seq_one_letter_code
_entity_poly.pdbx_strand_id
1 'polypeptide(L)'
;MKILPLSEGTFTIDQSKVFVPFDPSADNLQERPRGSLLVEIQPFLVVTEKDLILFDSGLGYTNNGVLQIIENLALYGFSSTDVTKVLMSHLHRDHAGGLMIQDTFTKSPFLTFPHAHHYINSQELAYAQSGKSTSYDQEYFSCLTQQENVTLLNGKGIIDEYITYEMSSGHSSYHQVFWVKEKNEIIFFGGDEAPQLQQMKTRFVAKYDADGKRAMELRQQWWEQGEEEHWTFLFYHDIKTPSIRL
;
A
#
# COMPACT_ATOMS: atom_id res chain seq x y z
N MET A 1 -11.47 -12.05 -10.78
CA MET A 1 -10.25 -11.18 -10.74
C MET A 1 -9.00 -12.03 -10.45
N LYS A 2 -7.78 -11.60 -10.87
CA LYS A 2 -6.51 -12.26 -10.51
C LYS A 2 -5.71 -11.33 -9.61
N ILE A 3 -5.20 -11.84 -8.49
CA ILE A 3 -4.42 -11.11 -7.51
C ILE A 3 -2.96 -11.55 -7.64
N LEU A 4 -2.06 -10.59 -7.77
CA LEU A 4 -0.63 -10.81 -7.92
C LEU A 4 0.11 -10.01 -6.84
N PRO A 5 0.64 -10.67 -5.79
CA PRO A 5 1.51 -10.03 -4.83
C PRO A 5 2.83 -9.60 -5.48
N LEU A 6 3.24 -8.35 -5.26
CA LEU A 6 4.47 -7.78 -5.81
C LEU A 6 5.47 -7.52 -4.68
N SER A 7 5.80 -8.57 -3.91
CA SER A 7 6.66 -8.45 -2.74
C SER A 7 8.03 -7.86 -3.08
N GLU A 8 8.43 -6.81 -2.35
CA GLU A 8 9.80 -6.29 -2.32
C GLU A 8 10.68 -7.00 -1.28
N GLY A 9 10.10 -7.93 -0.51
CA GLY A 9 10.76 -8.74 0.51
C GLY A 9 10.37 -8.39 1.93
N THR A 10 11.02 -9.09 2.87
CA THR A 10 10.82 -8.89 4.31
C THR A 10 11.85 -7.89 4.84
N PHE A 11 11.40 -7.03 5.74
CA PHE A 11 12.24 -5.99 6.36
C PHE A 11 12.02 -5.94 7.88
N THR A 12 13.06 -5.52 8.60
CA THR A 12 12.91 -5.04 9.98
C THR A 12 12.84 -3.51 9.99
N ILE A 13 11.96 -2.97 10.83
CA ILE A 13 11.84 -1.53 11.06
C ILE A 13 11.71 -1.25 12.56
N ASP A 14 12.39 -0.24 13.05
CA ASP A 14 12.30 0.23 14.42
C ASP A 14 11.94 1.74 14.48
N GLN A 15 12.20 2.37 15.61
CA GLN A 15 11.92 3.80 15.82
C GLN A 15 12.74 4.73 14.91
N SER A 16 13.85 4.26 14.33
CA SER A 16 14.65 5.04 13.37
C SER A 16 13.94 5.25 12.04
N LYS A 17 12.87 4.49 11.76
CA LYS A 17 12.14 4.47 10.48
C LYS A 17 13.01 4.04 9.28
N VAL A 18 14.09 3.32 9.55
CA VAL A 18 14.95 2.72 8.52
C VAL A 18 14.50 1.27 8.29
N PHE A 19 14.18 0.95 7.04
CA PHE A 19 13.86 -0.42 6.62
C PHE A 19 15.16 -1.16 6.32
N VAL A 20 15.41 -2.24 7.07
CA VAL A 20 16.59 -3.09 6.90
C VAL A 20 16.13 -4.43 6.33
N PRO A 21 16.63 -4.84 5.16
CA PRO A 21 16.28 -6.14 4.58
C PRO A 21 16.56 -7.28 5.57
N PHE A 22 15.65 -8.25 5.58
CA PHE A 22 15.73 -9.43 6.43
C PHE A 22 15.42 -10.67 5.58
N ASP A 23 16.38 -11.60 5.51
CA ASP A 23 16.19 -12.89 4.83
C ASP A 23 15.73 -13.95 5.84
N PRO A 24 14.45 -14.37 5.84
CA PRO A 24 13.95 -15.39 6.76
C PRO A 24 14.67 -16.74 6.66
N SER A 25 15.39 -16.99 5.56
CA SER A 25 16.15 -18.25 5.34
C SER A 25 17.57 -18.20 5.87
N ALA A 26 18.16 -17.01 6.00
CA ALA A 26 19.56 -16.80 6.38
C ALA A 26 19.71 -16.05 7.71
N ASP A 27 18.81 -15.10 8.00
CA ASP A 27 18.92 -14.24 9.17
C ASP A 27 18.27 -14.85 10.42
N ASN A 28 18.87 -14.58 11.58
CA ASN A 28 18.36 -15.07 12.85
C ASN A 28 17.35 -14.05 13.45
N LEU A 29 16.10 -14.47 13.62
CA LEU A 29 15.05 -13.65 14.25
C LEU A 29 15.42 -13.11 15.63
N GLN A 30 16.28 -13.80 16.39
CA GLN A 30 16.70 -13.39 17.73
C GLN A 30 17.76 -12.26 17.71
N GLU A 31 18.43 -12.04 16.57
CA GLU A 31 19.48 -11.04 16.41
C GLU A 31 18.95 -9.68 15.91
N ARG A 32 17.69 -9.61 15.50
CA ARG A 32 17.08 -8.34 15.08
C ARG A 32 17.04 -7.32 16.23
N PRO A 33 17.05 -6.01 15.93
CA PRO A 33 16.97 -4.97 16.95
C PRO A 33 15.76 -5.17 17.87
N ARG A 34 15.98 -5.08 19.18
CA ARG A 34 14.90 -5.29 20.16
C ARG A 34 13.79 -4.26 19.97
N GLY A 35 12.57 -4.74 19.81
CA GLY A 35 11.41 -3.89 19.60
C GLY A 35 11.19 -3.48 18.15
N SER A 36 12.03 -3.97 17.20
CA SER A 36 11.74 -3.82 15.78
C SER A 36 10.51 -4.66 15.37
N LEU A 37 9.77 -4.15 14.41
CA LEU A 37 8.76 -4.91 13.68
C LEU A 37 9.45 -5.73 12.59
N LEU A 38 8.87 -6.86 12.24
CA LEU A 38 9.23 -7.63 11.05
C LEU A 38 8.02 -7.61 10.13
N VAL A 39 8.18 -7.06 8.93
CA VAL A 39 7.10 -6.78 7.99
C VAL A 39 7.49 -7.22 6.59
N GLU A 40 6.52 -7.67 5.83
CA GLU A 40 6.63 -7.77 4.38
C GLU A 40 6.31 -6.41 3.76
N ILE A 41 6.93 -6.06 2.64
CA ILE A 41 6.52 -4.92 1.82
C ILE A 41 5.90 -5.48 0.56
N GLN A 42 4.57 -5.40 0.45
CA GLN A 42 3.85 -6.18 -0.54
C GLN A 42 2.73 -5.40 -1.23
N PRO A 43 3.07 -4.56 -2.23
CA PRO A 43 2.08 -4.03 -3.17
C PRO A 43 1.34 -5.17 -3.89
N PHE A 44 0.13 -4.88 -4.35
CA PHE A 44 -0.67 -5.86 -5.09
C PHE A 44 -1.07 -5.33 -6.46
N LEU A 45 -0.89 -6.14 -7.50
CA LEU A 45 -1.54 -5.92 -8.78
C LEU A 45 -2.80 -6.78 -8.84
N VAL A 46 -3.94 -6.12 -9.03
CA VAL A 46 -5.23 -6.79 -9.28
C VAL A 46 -5.59 -6.64 -10.74
N VAL A 47 -5.69 -7.76 -11.44
CA VAL A 47 -6.10 -7.83 -12.84
C VAL A 47 -7.60 -8.07 -12.90
N THR A 48 -8.32 -7.08 -13.42
CA THR A 48 -9.77 -7.14 -13.69
C THR A 48 -10.03 -7.33 -15.18
N GLU A 49 -11.28 -7.37 -15.60
CA GLU A 49 -11.63 -7.38 -17.05
C GLU A 49 -11.33 -6.04 -17.73
N LYS A 50 -11.27 -4.94 -16.96
CA LYS A 50 -11.11 -3.57 -17.50
C LYS A 50 -9.75 -2.96 -17.19
N ASP A 51 -9.16 -3.30 -16.05
CA ASP A 51 -8.04 -2.57 -15.48
C ASP A 51 -6.96 -3.46 -14.89
N LEU A 52 -5.73 -2.95 -14.91
CA LEU A 52 -4.64 -3.41 -14.07
C LEU A 52 -4.47 -2.40 -12.92
N ILE A 53 -4.96 -2.79 -11.75
CA ILE A 53 -5.03 -1.93 -10.56
C ILE A 53 -3.86 -2.25 -9.64
N LEU A 54 -2.99 -1.28 -9.41
CA LEU A 54 -1.93 -1.37 -8.42
C LEU A 54 -2.40 -0.76 -7.09
N PHE A 55 -2.31 -1.53 -6.02
CA PHE A 55 -2.50 -1.06 -4.64
C PHE A 55 -1.16 -0.77 -4.01
N ASP A 56 -0.92 0.49 -3.69
CA ASP A 56 0.33 1.06 -3.21
C ASP A 56 1.53 0.74 -4.12
N SER A 57 2.67 1.38 -3.90
CA SER A 57 3.81 1.31 -4.82
C SER A 57 5.11 0.80 -4.19
N GLY A 58 5.04 0.31 -2.96
CA GLY A 58 6.18 -0.24 -2.26
C GLY A 58 7.10 0.79 -1.59
N LEU A 59 8.20 0.30 -1.06
CA LEU A 59 9.26 1.07 -0.41
C LEU A 59 10.13 1.84 -1.42
N GLY A 60 10.01 1.49 -2.71
CA GLY A 60 10.96 1.97 -3.71
C GLY A 60 12.33 1.30 -3.60
N TYR A 61 12.36 0.09 -3.06
CA TYR A 61 13.57 -0.70 -2.99
C TYR A 61 14.11 -0.97 -4.38
N THR A 62 15.43 -0.79 -4.56
CA THR A 62 16.08 -0.98 -5.85
C THR A 62 17.06 -2.14 -5.81
N ASN A 63 17.02 -2.97 -6.85
CA ASN A 63 18.00 -4.00 -7.11
C ASN A 63 18.78 -3.61 -8.37
N ASN A 64 20.10 -3.45 -8.26
CA ASN A 64 20.95 -3.00 -9.37
C ASN A 64 20.47 -1.71 -10.07
N GLY A 65 19.84 -0.80 -9.33
CA GLY A 65 19.32 0.47 -9.86
C GLY A 65 17.96 0.39 -10.54
N VAL A 66 17.31 -0.78 -10.54
CA VAL A 66 15.93 -0.95 -11.00
C VAL A 66 15.02 -1.09 -9.78
N LEU A 67 13.86 -0.46 -9.81
CA LEU A 67 12.86 -0.62 -8.75
C LEU A 67 12.36 -2.08 -8.73
N GLN A 68 12.37 -2.68 -7.55
CA GLN A 68 11.94 -4.07 -7.35
C GLN A 68 10.50 -4.30 -7.80
N ILE A 69 9.62 -3.32 -7.62
CA ILE A 69 8.23 -3.41 -8.09
C ILE A 69 8.14 -3.56 -9.61
N ILE A 70 9.04 -2.93 -10.38
CA ILE A 70 9.09 -3.08 -11.84
C ILE A 70 9.57 -4.49 -12.23
N GLU A 71 10.60 -5.00 -11.54
CA GLU A 71 11.06 -6.37 -11.74
C GLU A 71 9.96 -7.39 -11.40
N ASN A 72 9.23 -7.16 -10.30
CA ASN A 72 8.12 -8.01 -9.89
C ASN A 72 6.95 -7.99 -10.90
N LEU A 73 6.61 -6.85 -11.48
CA LEU A 73 5.64 -6.77 -12.58
C LEU A 73 6.10 -7.59 -13.78
N ALA A 74 7.37 -7.49 -14.16
CA ALA A 74 7.93 -8.21 -15.28
C ALA A 74 7.88 -9.74 -15.12
N LEU A 75 8.00 -10.27 -13.89
CA LEU A 75 7.83 -11.71 -13.60
C LEU A 75 6.43 -12.21 -13.96
N TYR A 76 5.42 -11.34 -13.94
CA TYR A 76 4.05 -11.66 -14.33
C TYR A 76 3.73 -11.27 -15.78
N GLY A 77 4.73 -10.75 -16.53
CA GLY A 77 4.59 -10.35 -17.92
C GLY A 77 4.02 -8.96 -18.12
N PHE A 78 4.05 -8.10 -17.10
CA PHE A 78 3.58 -6.72 -17.15
C PHE A 78 4.76 -5.74 -17.03
N SER A 79 4.55 -4.54 -17.53
CA SER A 79 5.43 -3.38 -17.39
C SER A 79 4.75 -2.27 -16.58
N SER A 80 5.50 -1.27 -16.15
CA SER A 80 4.92 -0.09 -15.48
C SER A 80 3.93 0.68 -16.36
N THR A 81 4.06 0.58 -17.69
CA THR A 81 3.16 1.24 -18.66
C THR A 81 1.85 0.49 -18.88
N ASP A 82 1.74 -0.76 -18.43
CA ASP A 82 0.50 -1.56 -18.51
C ASP A 82 -0.45 -1.28 -17.36
N VAL A 83 0.04 -0.78 -16.23
CA VAL A 83 -0.78 -0.40 -15.07
C VAL A 83 -1.71 0.74 -15.47
N THR A 84 -3.02 0.56 -15.23
CA THR A 84 -4.04 1.54 -15.61
C THR A 84 -4.49 2.41 -14.45
N LYS A 85 -4.44 1.88 -13.21
CA LYS A 85 -4.79 2.60 -11.99
C LYS A 85 -3.80 2.32 -10.87
N VAL A 86 -3.46 3.37 -10.12
CA VAL A 86 -2.71 3.27 -8.86
C VAL A 86 -3.57 3.82 -7.75
N LEU A 87 -3.88 2.99 -6.76
CA LEU A 87 -4.70 3.34 -5.60
C LEU A 87 -3.82 3.40 -4.36
N MET A 88 -3.60 4.61 -3.82
CA MET A 88 -2.75 4.80 -2.65
C MET A 88 -3.58 4.75 -1.37
N SER A 89 -3.27 3.82 -0.47
CA SER A 89 -3.90 3.77 0.85
C SER A 89 -3.49 4.96 1.72
N HIS A 90 -2.22 5.30 1.71
CA HIS A 90 -1.61 6.46 2.35
C HIS A 90 -0.21 6.70 1.76
N LEU A 91 0.55 7.68 2.29
CA LEU A 91 1.81 8.10 1.68
C LEU A 91 3.04 7.87 2.58
N HIS A 92 3.01 6.91 3.50
CA HIS A 92 4.23 6.47 4.17
C HIS A 92 5.22 5.89 3.17
N ARG A 93 6.53 5.94 3.49
CA ARG A 93 7.61 5.55 2.57
C ARG A 93 7.47 4.15 2.00
N ASP A 94 7.08 3.21 2.81
CA ASP A 94 6.96 1.81 2.43
C ASP A 94 5.72 1.51 1.56
N HIS A 95 4.84 2.48 1.40
CA HIS A 95 3.69 2.40 0.50
C HIS A 95 3.86 3.28 -0.75
N ALA A 96 4.56 4.40 -0.62
CA ALA A 96 4.67 5.42 -1.67
C ALA A 96 6.08 5.57 -2.25
N GLY A 97 7.07 4.83 -1.76
CA GLY A 97 8.46 4.96 -2.20
C GLY A 97 8.70 4.61 -3.68
N GLY A 98 7.89 3.73 -4.24
CA GLY A 98 7.94 3.38 -5.66
C GLY A 98 7.01 4.21 -6.55
N LEU A 99 6.27 5.19 -6.00
CA LEU A 99 5.30 5.98 -6.76
C LEU A 99 5.95 6.88 -7.81
N MET A 100 7.13 7.37 -7.49
CA MET A 100 7.89 8.28 -8.36
C MET A 100 9.34 7.83 -8.46
N ILE A 101 9.94 8.12 -9.61
CA ILE A 101 11.38 7.95 -9.85
C ILE A 101 11.98 9.28 -10.27
N GLN A 102 13.27 9.43 -10.06
CA GLN A 102 14.00 10.61 -10.52
C GLN A 102 14.71 10.33 -11.84
N ASP A 103 14.58 11.24 -12.79
CA ASP A 103 15.40 11.22 -13.99
C ASP A 103 16.89 11.29 -13.62
N THR A 104 17.71 10.44 -14.19
CA THR A 104 19.13 10.32 -13.83
C THR A 104 19.94 11.57 -14.14
N PHE A 105 19.53 12.35 -15.15
CA PHE A 105 20.25 13.55 -15.63
C PHE A 105 19.68 14.83 -15.01
N THR A 106 18.37 15.03 -15.13
CA THR A 106 17.72 16.27 -14.70
C THR A 106 17.38 16.29 -13.21
N LYS A 107 17.38 15.11 -12.56
CA LYS A 107 16.89 14.89 -11.19
C LYS A 107 15.42 15.27 -10.98
N SER A 108 14.69 15.52 -12.07
CA SER A 108 13.27 15.82 -12.00
C SER A 108 12.50 14.56 -11.67
N PRO A 109 11.56 14.59 -10.71
CA PRO A 109 10.72 13.44 -10.39
C PRO A 109 9.64 13.25 -11.47
N PHE A 110 9.31 11.99 -11.77
CA PHE A 110 8.21 11.62 -12.65
C PHE A 110 7.53 10.33 -12.15
N LEU A 111 6.29 10.12 -12.56
CA LEU A 111 5.51 8.95 -12.13
C LEU A 111 6.10 7.66 -12.67
N THR A 112 6.27 6.67 -11.80
CA THR A 112 6.75 5.32 -12.15
C THR A 112 5.77 4.60 -13.10
N PHE A 113 4.48 4.91 -12.97
CA PHE A 113 3.39 4.33 -13.75
C PHE A 113 2.75 5.42 -14.63
N PRO A 114 3.41 5.84 -15.73
CA PRO A 114 3.07 7.06 -16.44
C PRO A 114 1.71 7.01 -17.16
N HIS A 115 1.21 5.82 -17.49
CA HIS A 115 -0.08 5.64 -18.15
C HIS A 115 -1.23 5.40 -17.15
N ALA A 116 -0.91 5.14 -15.89
CA ALA A 116 -1.90 4.92 -14.86
C ALA A 116 -2.58 6.22 -14.42
N HIS A 117 -3.86 6.13 -14.06
CA HIS A 117 -4.51 7.17 -13.28
C HIS A 117 -4.28 6.92 -11.78
N HIS A 118 -3.76 7.91 -11.07
CA HIS A 118 -3.38 7.81 -9.67
C HIS A 118 -4.46 8.42 -8.77
N TYR A 119 -4.85 7.69 -7.73
CA TYR A 119 -5.89 8.11 -6.79
C TYR A 119 -5.28 8.25 -5.39
N ILE A 120 -5.23 9.48 -4.89
CA ILE A 120 -4.53 9.83 -3.65
C ILE A 120 -5.50 10.65 -2.77
N ASN A 121 -5.51 10.41 -1.47
CA ASN A 121 -6.28 11.24 -0.55
C ASN A 121 -5.68 12.66 -0.49
N SER A 122 -6.52 13.68 -0.68
CA SER A 122 -6.08 15.10 -0.73
C SER A 122 -5.49 15.59 0.59
N GLN A 123 -6.07 15.16 1.72
CA GLN A 123 -5.62 15.56 3.05
C GLN A 123 -4.34 14.81 3.45
N GLU A 124 -4.19 13.54 3.03
CA GLU A 124 -2.96 12.76 3.21
C GLU A 124 -1.80 13.41 2.45
N LEU A 125 -2.02 13.81 1.19
CA LEU A 125 -1.01 14.52 0.39
C LEU A 125 -0.61 15.85 1.05
N ALA A 126 -1.57 16.64 1.49
CA ALA A 126 -1.29 17.91 2.17
C ALA A 126 -0.52 17.70 3.49
N TYR A 127 -0.84 16.64 4.24
CA TYR A 127 -0.12 16.29 5.45
C TYR A 127 1.31 15.80 5.15
N ALA A 128 1.49 14.94 4.16
CA ALA A 128 2.81 14.47 3.71
C ALA A 128 3.73 15.64 3.31
N GLN A 129 3.18 16.63 2.60
CA GLN A 129 3.93 17.83 2.19
C GLN A 129 4.22 18.81 3.33
N SER A 130 3.56 18.68 4.48
CA SER A 130 3.71 19.62 5.60
C SER A 130 5.01 19.49 6.41
N GLY A 131 5.77 18.38 6.24
CA GLY A 131 6.99 18.09 7.01
C GLY A 131 6.79 17.77 8.48
N LYS A 132 5.57 17.52 8.90
CA LYS A 132 5.25 17.26 10.31
C LYS A 132 5.65 15.87 10.77
N SER A 133 5.90 14.94 9.87
CA SER A 133 6.25 13.55 10.17
C SER A 133 7.38 13.05 9.29
N THR A 134 8.33 12.34 9.90
CA THR A 134 9.45 11.69 9.21
C THR A 134 9.08 10.39 8.50
N SER A 135 7.82 9.94 8.59
CA SER A 135 7.32 8.77 7.86
C SER A 135 7.07 9.05 6.38
N TYR A 136 7.09 10.34 5.99
CA TYR A 136 6.84 10.79 4.61
C TYR A 136 8.12 11.35 3.99
N ASP A 137 8.23 11.22 2.67
CA ASP A 137 9.28 11.85 1.89
C ASP A 137 8.71 13.05 1.12
N GLN A 138 8.90 14.25 1.68
CA GLN A 138 8.29 15.48 1.15
C GLN A 138 8.68 15.81 -0.29
N GLU A 139 9.93 15.55 -0.65
CA GLU A 139 10.47 15.94 -1.96
C GLU A 139 9.77 15.18 -3.10
N TYR A 140 9.35 13.94 -2.83
CA TYR A 140 8.67 13.10 -3.82
C TYR A 140 7.28 13.62 -4.22
N PHE A 141 6.56 14.27 -3.32
CA PHE A 141 5.15 14.59 -3.55
C PHE A 141 4.89 15.98 -4.11
N SER A 142 5.93 16.79 -4.29
CA SER A 142 5.78 18.22 -4.70
C SER A 142 5.15 18.38 -6.09
N CYS A 143 5.36 17.44 -7.00
CA CYS A 143 4.86 17.52 -8.36
C CYS A 143 3.56 16.76 -8.61
N LEU A 144 3.03 15.97 -7.63
CA LEU A 144 1.84 15.16 -7.83
C LEU A 144 0.60 15.97 -8.21
N THR A 145 0.42 17.16 -7.61
CA THR A 145 -0.71 18.05 -7.91
C THR A 145 -0.65 18.69 -9.29
N GLN A 146 0.46 18.56 -9.98
CA GLN A 146 0.68 19.12 -11.33
C GLN A 146 0.47 18.06 -12.43
N GLN A 147 0.25 16.80 -12.05
CA GLN A 147 0.07 15.71 -12.99
C GLN A 147 -1.42 15.59 -13.39
N GLU A 148 -1.69 15.56 -14.69
CA GLU A 148 -3.06 15.46 -15.21
C GLU A 148 -3.74 14.11 -14.89
N ASN A 149 -2.92 13.07 -14.69
CA ASN A 149 -3.37 11.72 -14.34
C ASN A 149 -3.35 11.43 -12.83
N VAL A 150 -3.49 12.47 -12.00
CA VAL A 150 -3.66 12.36 -10.55
C VAL A 150 -5.00 12.93 -10.13
N THR A 151 -5.82 12.11 -9.47
CA THR A 151 -7.10 12.53 -8.86
C THR A 151 -6.95 12.55 -7.34
N LEU A 152 -7.26 13.70 -6.76
CA LEU A 152 -7.29 13.86 -5.31
C LEU A 152 -8.67 13.44 -4.76
N LEU A 153 -8.68 12.35 -3.99
CA LEU A 153 -9.86 11.82 -3.33
C LEU A 153 -10.13 12.53 -2.00
N ASN A 154 -11.38 12.49 -1.54
CA ASN A 154 -11.78 13.01 -0.24
C ASN A 154 -12.93 12.18 0.34
N GLY A 155 -12.87 11.89 1.64
CA GLY A 155 -13.91 11.16 2.36
C GLY A 155 -14.17 9.75 1.82
N LYS A 156 -15.31 9.56 1.17
CA LYS A 156 -15.71 8.29 0.56
C LYS A 156 -16.32 8.52 -0.81
N GLY A 157 -16.23 7.51 -1.67
CA GLY A 157 -16.82 7.60 -3.02
C GLY A 157 -16.62 6.33 -3.83
N ILE A 158 -16.87 6.45 -5.12
CA ILE A 158 -16.77 5.35 -6.09
C ILE A 158 -15.98 5.84 -7.30
N ILE A 159 -15.03 5.02 -7.76
CA ILE A 159 -14.25 5.22 -8.98
C ILE A 159 -14.77 4.21 -10.01
N ASP A 160 -15.08 4.70 -11.20
CA ASP A 160 -15.51 3.89 -12.38
C ASP A 160 -16.60 2.84 -12.06
N GLU A 161 -17.51 3.16 -11.13
CA GLU A 161 -18.69 2.38 -10.75
C GLU A 161 -18.37 1.06 -9.98
N TYR A 162 -17.12 0.61 -9.88
CA TYR A 162 -16.78 -0.69 -9.31
C TYR A 162 -15.67 -0.68 -8.24
N ILE A 163 -15.00 0.46 -8.03
CA ILE A 163 -14.01 0.62 -6.96
C ILE A 163 -14.58 1.60 -5.94
N THR A 164 -14.88 1.11 -4.75
CA THR A 164 -15.30 1.97 -3.63
C THR A 164 -14.09 2.34 -2.79
N TYR A 165 -14.03 3.56 -2.29
CA TYR A 165 -13.02 4.00 -1.33
C TYR A 165 -13.64 4.71 -0.13
N GLU A 166 -12.98 4.63 1.01
CA GLU A 166 -13.39 5.32 2.24
C GLU A 166 -12.17 5.71 3.07
N MET A 167 -12.18 6.92 3.63
CA MET A 167 -11.18 7.37 4.58
C MET A 167 -11.40 6.71 5.94
N SER A 168 -10.42 5.94 6.41
CA SER A 168 -10.47 5.14 7.64
C SER A 168 -9.92 5.88 8.86
N SER A 169 -8.79 6.56 8.71
CA SER A 169 -8.19 7.45 9.72
C SER A 169 -7.80 6.80 11.06
N GLY A 170 -7.42 5.52 11.03
CA GLY A 170 -6.93 4.83 12.24
C GLY A 170 -5.42 4.75 12.27
N HIS A 171 -4.78 4.19 11.22
CA HIS A 171 -3.33 4.09 11.12
C HIS A 171 -2.66 5.45 10.91
N SER A 172 -3.02 6.17 9.88
CA SER A 172 -2.70 7.58 9.69
C SER A 172 -3.97 8.43 9.68
N SER A 173 -3.84 9.73 9.92
CA SER A 173 -5.01 10.62 10.06
C SER A 173 -5.91 10.66 8.82
N TYR A 174 -5.36 10.36 7.66
CA TYR A 174 -6.06 10.45 6.37
C TYR A 174 -5.90 9.18 5.53
N HIS A 175 -5.58 8.06 6.18
CA HIS A 175 -5.54 6.73 5.56
C HIS A 175 -6.88 6.40 4.92
N GLN A 176 -6.86 5.70 3.77
CA GLN A 176 -8.05 5.24 3.07
C GLN A 176 -7.93 3.77 2.68
N VAL A 177 -9.08 3.15 2.52
CA VAL A 177 -9.22 1.74 2.15
C VAL A 177 -10.05 1.60 0.88
N PHE A 178 -9.94 0.45 0.21
CA PHE A 178 -10.57 0.23 -1.09
C PHE A 178 -11.27 -1.12 -1.16
N TRP A 179 -12.39 -1.15 -1.89
CA TRP A 179 -13.07 -2.37 -2.33
C TRP A 179 -13.16 -2.38 -3.84
N VAL A 180 -12.72 -3.47 -4.48
CA VAL A 180 -12.92 -3.69 -5.92
C VAL A 180 -13.97 -4.76 -6.10
N LYS A 181 -15.06 -4.43 -6.80
CA LYS A 181 -16.18 -5.34 -7.06
C LYS A 181 -16.25 -5.70 -8.53
N GLU A 182 -16.15 -6.97 -8.85
CA GLU A 182 -16.33 -7.46 -10.21
C GLU A 182 -17.14 -8.75 -10.19
N LYS A 183 -18.29 -8.77 -10.86
CA LYS A 183 -19.24 -9.89 -10.82
C LYS A 183 -19.64 -10.22 -9.37
N ASN A 184 -19.31 -11.43 -8.91
CA ASN A 184 -19.60 -11.91 -7.56
C ASN A 184 -18.35 -11.94 -6.67
N GLU A 185 -17.29 -11.23 -7.06
CA GLU A 185 -16.06 -11.16 -6.29
C GLU A 185 -15.88 -9.76 -5.70
N ILE A 186 -15.43 -9.71 -4.44
CA ILE A 186 -15.07 -8.48 -3.75
C ILE A 186 -13.66 -8.65 -3.21
N ILE A 187 -12.76 -7.75 -3.61
CA ILE A 187 -11.42 -7.65 -3.04
C ILE A 187 -11.38 -6.43 -2.12
N PHE A 188 -10.93 -6.62 -0.90
CA PHE A 188 -10.70 -5.56 0.07
C PHE A 188 -9.21 -5.34 0.27
N PHE A 189 -8.78 -4.10 0.12
CA PHE A 189 -7.44 -3.64 0.45
C PHE A 189 -7.51 -2.60 1.57
N GLY A 190 -7.04 -2.99 2.74
CA GLY A 190 -7.05 -2.15 3.94
C GLY A 190 -5.74 -1.40 4.20
N GLY A 191 -4.68 -1.61 3.37
CA GLY A 191 -3.35 -1.04 3.66
C GLY A 191 -2.94 -1.32 5.10
N ASP A 192 -2.46 -0.30 5.81
CA ASP A 192 -2.01 -0.40 7.20
C ASP A 192 -3.13 -0.37 8.25
N GLU A 193 -4.36 -0.09 7.86
CA GLU A 193 -5.51 -0.35 8.75
C GLU A 193 -5.73 -1.84 8.98
N ALA A 194 -5.43 -2.68 7.98
CA ALA A 194 -5.60 -4.13 8.00
C ALA A 194 -4.35 -4.84 7.45
N PRO A 195 -3.16 -4.63 8.07
CA PRO A 195 -1.89 -5.00 7.46
C PRO A 195 -1.59 -6.50 7.48
N GLN A 196 -2.20 -7.26 8.41
CA GLN A 196 -1.88 -8.66 8.66
C GLN A 196 -3.13 -9.45 9.07
N LEU A 197 -3.22 -10.71 8.63
CA LEU A 197 -4.33 -11.63 8.98
C LEU A 197 -4.52 -11.76 10.50
N GLN A 198 -3.43 -11.85 11.26
CA GLN A 198 -3.53 -12.00 12.71
C GLN A 198 -4.18 -10.79 13.39
N GLN A 199 -3.97 -9.59 12.86
CA GLN A 199 -4.60 -8.37 13.39
C GLN A 199 -6.10 -8.29 13.07
N MET A 200 -6.56 -8.95 11.99
CA MET A 200 -7.99 -9.07 11.69
C MET A 200 -8.72 -9.98 12.70
N LYS A 201 -8.04 -11.05 13.13
CA LYS A 201 -8.60 -12.09 14.00
C LYS A 201 -8.52 -11.77 15.50
N THR A 202 -7.85 -10.68 15.88
CA THR A 202 -7.61 -10.34 17.29
C THR A 202 -7.95 -8.88 17.58
N ARG A 203 -8.25 -8.58 18.85
CA ARG A 203 -8.44 -7.20 19.32
C ARG A 203 -7.09 -6.51 19.55
N PHE A 204 -6.31 -6.37 18.49
CA PHE A 204 -4.98 -5.78 18.52
C PHE A 204 -5.04 -4.26 18.33
N VAL A 205 -4.40 -3.52 19.24
CA VAL A 205 -4.24 -2.07 19.17
C VAL A 205 -2.75 -1.77 19.00
N ALA A 206 -2.35 -1.28 17.84
CA ALA A 206 -0.96 -0.92 17.59
C ALA A 206 -0.62 0.43 18.19
N LYS A 207 0.58 0.54 18.78
CA LYS A 207 1.06 1.79 19.37
C LYS A 207 1.54 2.83 18.34
N TYR A 208 1.77 2.39 17.14
CA TYR A 208 2.21 3.22 16.02
C TYR A 208 1.06 3.84 15.24
N ASP A 209 -0.18 3.37 15.46
CA ASP A 209 -1.37 3.94 14.83
C ASP A 209 -1.73 5.29 15.46
N ALA A 210 -2.25 6.21 14.65
CA ALA A 210 -2.74 7.52 15.11
C ALA A 210 -3.97 7.35 16.03
N ASP A 211 -4.87 6.43 15.69
CA ASP A 211 -5.99 5.95 16.49
C ASP A 211 -6.12 4.43 16.39
N GLY A 212 -5.28 3.73 17.15
CA GLY A 212 -5.23 2.26 17.10
C GLY A 212 -6.51 1.59 17.60
N LYS A 213 -7.32 2.26 18.43
CA LYS A 213 -8.63 1.75 18.85
C LYS A 213 -9.61 1.76 17.67
N ARG A 214 -9.66 2.85 16.93
CA ARG A 214 -10.45 2.98 15.72
C ARG A 214 -10.03 1.94 14.68
N ALA A 215 -8.73 1.79 14.43
CA ALA A 215 -8.20 0.78 13.50
C ALA A 215 -8.64 -0.64 13.91
N MET A 216 -8.56 -0.97 15.20
CA MET A 216 -9.04 -2.26 15.73
C MET A 216 -10.56 -2.46 15.50
N GLU A 217 -11.37 -1.44 15.80
CA GLU A 217 -12.83 -1.51 15.64
C GLU A 217 -13.23 -1.68 14.16
N LEU A 218 -12.55 -0.96 13.25
CA LEU A 218 -12.76 -1.10 11.81
C LEU A 218 -12.39 -2.49 11.30
N ARG A 219 -11.24 -3.06 11.75
CA ARG A 219 -10.84 -4.42 11.38
C ARG A 219 -11.90 -5.46 11.78
N GLN A 220 -12.52 -5.33 12.96
CA GLN A 220 -13.57 -6.23 13.39
C GLN A 220 -14.81 -6.13 12.50
N GLN A 221 -15.25 -4.91 12.20
CA GLN A 221 -16.40 -4.66 11.31
C GLN A 221 -16.15 -5.23 9.91
N TRP A 222 -14.98 -4.95 9.32
CA TRP A 222 -14.65 -5.46 7.99
C TRP A 222 -14.51 -6.98 7.95
N TRP A 223 -14.00 -7.59 9.04
CA TRP A 223 -13.90 -9.04 9.12
C TRP A 223 -15.29 -9.69 9.13
N GLU A 224 -16.19 -9.21 9.97
CA GLU A 224 -17.58 -9.68 10.05
C GLU A 224 -18.31 -9.50 8.70
N GLN A 225 -18.20 -8.33 8.10
CA GLN A 225 -18.80 -8.07 6.79
C GLN A 225 -18.16 -8.92 5.68
N GLY A 226 -16.85 -9.10 5.71
CA GLY A 226 -16.13 -9.93 4.76
C GLY A 226 -16.49 -11.43 4.85
N GLU A 227 -16.77 -11.94 6.05
CA GLU A 227 -17.32 -13.30 6.23
C GLU A 227 -18.73 -13.42 5.62
N GLU A 228 -19.58 -12.43 5.80
CA GLU A 228 -20.95 -12.41 5.27
C GLU A 228 -20.98 -12.30 3.73
N GLU A 229 -20.12 -11.46 3.17
CA GLU A 229 -20.09 -11.13 1.74
C GLU A 229 -19.00 -11.90 0.96
N HIS A 230 -18.26 -12.80 1.61
CA HIS A 230 -17.19 -13.62 1.01
C HIS A 230 -16.07 -12.80 0.34
N TRP A 231 -15.54 -11.81 1.06
CA TRP A 231 -14.47 -10.97 0.56
C TRP A 231 -13.14 -11.71 0.45
N THR A 232 -12.30 -11.24 -0.46
CA THR A 232 -10.87 -11.54 -0.47
C THR A 232 -10.12 -10.37 0.14
N PHE A 233 -9.45 -10.61 1.27
CA PHE A 233 -8.61 -9.62 1.95
C PHE A 233 -7.18 -9.68 1.40
N LEU A 234 -6.55 -8.51 1.23
CA LEU A 234 -5.14 -8.37 0.90
C LEU A 234 -4.38 -7.81 2.11
N PHE A 235 -3.24 -8.40 2.44
CA PHE A 235 -2.44 -8.05 3.63
C PHE A 235 -1.05 -7.57 3.24
N TYR A 236 -0.83 -6.28 3.33
CA TYR A 236 0.39 -5.61 2.86
C TYR A 236 1.65 -6.02 3.64
N HIS A 237 1.52 -6.25 4.93
CA HIS A 237 2.62 -6.55 5.85
C HIS A 237 2.62 -7.99 6.38
N ASP A 238 1.83 -8.88 5.83
CA ASP A 238 1.80 -10.28 6.26
C ASP A 238 2.83 -11.12 5.50
N ILE A 239 3.81 -11.65 6.23
CA ILE A 239 4.92 -12.44 5.67
C ILE A 239 4.45 -13.81 5.13
N LYS A 240 3.36 -14.36 5.70
CA LYS A 240 2.94 -15.74 5.43
C LYS A 240 1.68 -15.83 4.58
N THR A 241 0.79 -14.89 4.74
CA THR A 241 -0.55 -14.94 4.16
C THR A 241 -0.85 -13.63 3.45
N PRO A 242 -0.39 -13.46 2.20
CA PRO A 242 -0.60 -12.22 1.44
C PRO A 242 -2.09 -11.92 1.20
N SER A 243 -2.91 -12.96 1.07
CA SER A 243 -4.35 -12.80 0.89
C SER A 243 -5.13 -13.99 1.43
N ILE A 244 -6.40 -13.77 1.76
CA ILE A 244 -7.33 -14.83 2.14
C ILE A 244 -8.72 -14.53 1.58
N ARG A 245 -9.39 -15.54 1.07
CA ARG A 245 -10.82 -15.47 0.72
C ARG A 245 -11.62 -16.10 1.85
N LEU A 246 -12.67 -15.41 2.30
CA LEU A 246 -13.60 -15.85 3.34
C LEU A 246 -14.85 -16.53 2.73
#